data_cf70261e32b59c28599cf21a58b351d7
#
_entry.id   cf70261e32b59c28599cf21a58b351d7
#
_cell.length_a   1.000
_cell.length_b   1.000
_cell.length_c   1.000
_cell.angle_alpha   90.00
_cell.angle_beta   90.00
_cell.angle_gamma   90.00
#
_symmetry.space_group_name_H-M   'P 1'
#
loop_
_entity.id
_entity.type
_entity.pdbx_description
1 polymer ?
#
loop_
_entity_poly.entity_id
_entity_poly.type
_entity_poly.pdbx_seq_one_letter_code
_entity_poly.pdbx_strand_id
1 'polypeptide(L)'
;MMSILGTEKEDFSQMKRIYLLVVGLHMLCFSGAEEGLNFPMYDGKDRVVSLSEKNFKQMLKRYELLCLYYHEPVSSDKVSQKQFQLKEIVLELVAQVLEHKNIGFVMVDSRKEAKLAKRLGFSEEGSLYVLKGDRTIEFDGEFAADVLVEFLLDLIEDPVEIVNNKLEVQAFERIEDQIKLLGFFKNEDSEYYKAFQEAAEHFQPYIKFFATFDKGVAKKLSLKMNEVGFYEPFMDEPSVIPNKPYTEEEIVEFVKEHQRPTLRRLRPEDMFETWEDDLNGIHIVAFAEKSDPDGYEFLEILKQVAQDNTDNPDLSILWIDPDDFPLLVAYWEKTFKIDLFKPQIGVVNVTDADSIWMEIPDDDDLPTAEELEDWIEDVLSGKINTEDDDNEDEDDDGGDNDDDDDDDDDDDNSDEDNDDSDDDDDDDE
;
A
#
# COMPACT_ATOMS: atom_id res chain seq x y z
N MET A 1 22.83 18.23 16.81
CA MET A 1 22.12 18.19 15.54
C MET A 1 22.57 16.97 14.74
N MET A 2 22.63 15.81 15.39
CA MET A 2 23.08 14.53 14.80
C MET A 2 22.51 13.32 15.54
N SER A 3 21.38 13.49 16.25
CA SER A 3 20.74 12.41 17.03
C SER A 3 19.24 12.25 16.71
N ILE A 4 18.70 13.03 15.79
CA ILE A 4 17.27 12.98 15.42
C ILE A 4 17.04 12.13 14.15
N LEU A 5 18.03 11.99 13.30
CA LEU A 5 17.97 11.18 12.07
C LEU A 5 18.09 9.66 12.28
N GLY A 6 18.28 9.20 13.50
CA GLY A 6 18.39 7.77 13.84
C GLY A 6 17.10 7.12 14.29
N THR A 7 16.14 7.89 14.79
CA THR A 7 14.89 7.37 15.35
C THR A 7 13.81 7.18 14.29
N GLU A 8 13.75 8.02 13.26
CA GLU A 8 12.76 7.94 12.17
C GLU A 8 12.90 6.66 11.31
N LYS A 9 14.13 6.22 11.05
CA LYS A 9 14.37 4.95 10.34
C LYS A 9 14.13 3.70 11.17
N GLU A 10 14.19 3.81 12.51
CA GLU A 10 13.93 2.67 13.40
C GLU A 10 12.45 2.40 13.58
N ASP A 11 11.56 3.42 13.55
CA ASP A 11 10.13 3.24 13.74
C ASP A 11 9.45 2.71 12.48
N PHE A 12 9.80 3.19 11.31
CA PHE A 12 9.30 2.64 10.04
C PHE A 12 9.79 1.20 9.81
N SER A 13 11.02 0.90 10.17
CA SER A 13 11.55 -0.47 10.22
C SER A 13 10.86 -1.32 11.28
N GLN A 14 10.38 -0.73 12.37
CA GLN A 14 9.58 -1.41 13.40
C GLN A 14 8.15 -1.71 12.91
N MET A 15 7.51 -0.80 12.21
CA MET A 15 6.20 -1.05 11.57
C MET A 15 6.28 -2.16 10.51
N LYS A 16 7.25 -2.10 9.61
CA LYS A 16 7.53 -3.21 8.67
C LYS A 16 7.83 -4.53 9.40
N ARG A 17 8.51 -4.50 10.57
CA ARG A 17 8.81 -5.69 11.38
C ARG A 17 7.58 -6.23 12.12
N ILE A 18 6.70 -5.38 12.63
CA ILE A 18 5.46 -5.78 13.30
C ILE A 18 4.48 -6.38 12.29
N TYR A 19 4.38 -5.79 11.11
CA TYR A 19 3.60 -6.30 9.99
C TYR A 19 4.08 -7.69 9.54
N LEU A 20 5.39 -7.89 9.39
CA LEU A 20 6.00 -9.19 9.08
C LEU A 20 5.78 -10.25 10.18
N LEU A 21 5.67 -9.83 11.45
CA LEU A 21 5.33 -10.74 12.56
C LEU A 21 3.87 -11.19 12.53
N VAL A 22 2.96 -10.30 12.14
CA VAL A 22 1.51 -10.61 12.02
C VAL A 22 1.28 -11.54 10.82
N VAL A 23 1.88 -11.27 9.67
CA VAL A 23 1.83 -12.13 8.47
C VAL A 23 2.47 -13.50 8.76
N GLY A 24 3.58 -13.54 9.49
CA GLY A 24 4.24 -14.79 9.91
C GLY A 24 3.41 -15.66 10.86
N LEU A 25 2.56 -15.04 11.70
CA LEU A 25 1.68 -15.76 12.61
C LEU A 25 0.46 -16.36 11.89
N HIS A 26 0.01 -15.72 10.82
CA HIS A 26 -1.17 -16.15 10.04
C HIS A 26 -0.90 -17.37 9.17
N MET A 27 0.32 -17.55 8.67
CA MET A 27 0.70 -18.79 7.96
C MET A 27 0.59 -20.06 8.83
N LEU A 28 0.38 -19.91 10.16
CA LEU A 28 0.21 -21.02 11.10
C LEU A 28 -1.25 -21.33 11.46
N CYS A 29 -2.21 -20.52 11.02
CA CYS A 29 -3.63 -20.62 11.40
C CYS A 29 -4.59 -20.80 10.22
N PHE A 30 -4.18 -21.39 9.11
CA PHE A 30 -5.12 -21.71 8.02
C PHE A 30 -6.03 -22.87 8.38
N SER A 31 -7.16 -22.55 8.98
CA SER A 31 -8.36 -23.37 8.94
C SER A 31 -9.63 -22.51 9.04
N GLY A 32 -10.06 -21.96 7.93
CA GLY A 32 -11.33 -21.23 7.82
C GLY A 32 -11.43 -20.59 6.45
N ALA A 33 -12.23 -21.16 5.56
CA ALA A 33 -12.29 -20.87 4.16
C ALA A 33 -12.81 -19.47 3.86
N GLU A 34 -12.01 -18.70 3.14
CA GLU A 34 -12.50 -17.75 2.16
C GLU A 34 -12.19 -18.31 0.77
N GLU A 35 -13.06 -18.03 -0.23
CA GLU A 35 -12.88 -18.40 -1.63
C GLU A 35 -11.76 -17.55 -2.28
N GLY A 36 -10.59 -17.55 -1.67
CA GLY A 36 -9.35 -17.05 -2.26
C GLY A 36 -8.73 -18.11 -3.17
N LEU A 37 -7.80 -17.73 -3.99
CA LEU A 37 -6.98 -18.61 -4.80
C LEU A 37 -6.52 -19.83 -3.96
N ASN A 38 -6.93 -21.02 -4.37
CA ASN A 38 -6.60 -22.23 -3.63
C ASN A 38 -5.14 -22.58 -3.92
N PHE A 39 -4.22 -22.01 -3.13
CA PHE A 39 -2.79 -22.25 -3.30
C PHE A 39 -2.44 -23.72 -3.02
N PRO A 40 -1.69 -24.36 -3.91
CA PRO A 40 -1.19 -25.69 -3.64
C PRO A 40 -0.22 -25.66 -2.46
N MET A 41 -0.15 -26.75 -1.72
CA MET A 41 0.93 -26.92 -0.74
C MET A 41 2.28 -26.96 -1.48
N TYR A 42 3.31 -26.36 -0.86
CA TYR A 42 4.67 -26.41 -1.40
C TYR A 42 5.12 -27.84 -1.62
N ASP A 43 5.55 -28.15 -2.83
CA ASP A 43 5.89 -29.52 -3.27
C ASP A 43 7.33 -29.94 -2.91
N GLY A 44 8.10 -29.05 -2.27
CA GLY A 44 9.48 -29.32 -1.84
C GLY A 44 10.52 -29.22 -2.94
N LYS A 45 10.20 -28.65 -4.10
CA LYS A 45 11.17 -28.41 -5.16
C LYS A 45 11.67 -26.97 -5.11
N ASP A 46 12.97 -26.80 -5.04
CA ASP A 46 13.61 -25.49 -5.09
C ASP A 46 13.55 -24.94 -6.52
N ARG A 47 12.84 -23.82 -6.68
CA ARG A 47 12.71 -23.06 -7.93
C ARG A 47 13.38 -21.69 -7.84
N VAL A 48 13.55 -21.19 -6.63
CA VAL A 48 14.18 -19.90 -6.34
C VAL A 48 15.71 -20.10 -6.31
N VAL A 49 16.43 -19.34 -7.12
CA VAL A 49 17.86 -19.50 -7.32
C VAL A 49 18.64 -18.32 -6.76
N SER A 50 19.74 -18.56 -6.07
CA SER A 50 20.64 -17.46 -5.68
C SER A 50 21.27 -16.83 -6.93
N LEU A 51 21.04 -15.52 -7.12
CA LEU A 51 21.58 -14.73 -8.22
C LEU A 51 22.97 -14.19 -7.88
N SER A 52 23.84 -14.23 -8.88
CA SER A 52 25.19 -13.67 -8.81
C SER A 52 25.58 -13.05 -10.16
N GLU A 53 26.62 -12.25 -10.19
CA GLU A 53 27.16 -11.74 -11.47
C GLU A 53 27.50 -12.86 -12.47
N LYS A 54 27.82 -14.06 -11.97
CA LYS A 54 28.21 -15.20 -12.83
C LYS A 54 27.03 -15.78 -13.60
N ASN A 55 25.84 -15.90 -12.97
CA ASN A 55 24.67 -16.50 -13.58
C ASN A 55 23.65 -15.47 -14.10
N PHE A 56 23.76 -14.18 -13.76
CA PHE A 56 22.83 -13.13 -14.13
C PHE A 56 22.50 -13.09 -15.63
N LYS A 57 23.53 -13.05 -16.49
CA LYS A 57 23.32 -13.01 -17.94
C LYS A 57 22.62 -14.27 -18.48
N GLN A 58 22.80 -15.40 -17.83
CA GLN A 58 22.15 -16.64 -18.20
C GLN A 58 20.68 -16.63 -17.80
N MET A 59 20.37 -16.08 -16.62
CA MET A 59 18.99 -15.96 -16.12
C MET A 59 18.19 -15.00 -17.01
N LEU A 60 18.70 -13.81 -17.34
CA LEU A 60 18.07 -12.87 -18.26
C LEU A 60 17.80 -13.42 -19.67
N LYS A 61 18.63 -14.36 -20.14
CA LYS A 61 18.40 -15.00 -21.45
C LYS A 61 17.38 -16.13 -21.40
N ARG A 62 17.19 -16.69 -20.21
CA ARG A 62 16.33 -17.85 -20.00
C ARG A 62 14.88 -17.46 -19.76
N TYR A 63 14.65 -16.36 -19.08
CA TYR A 63 13.34 -15.92 -18.62
C TYR A 63 13.00 -14.57 -19.21
N GLU A 64 11.73 -14.37 -19.51
CA GLU A 64 11.19 -13.11 -20.00
C GLU A 64 11.02 -12.08 -18.86
N LEU A 65 10.60 -12.58 -17.70
CA LEU A 65 10.51 -11.86 -16.45
C LEU A 65 11.44 -12.48 -15.41
N LEU A 66 12.11 -11.68 -14.63
CA LEU A 66 12.94 -12.13 -13.53
C LEU A 66 12.50 -11.43 -12.24
N CYS A 67 11.85 -12.19 -11.35
CA CYS A 67 11.43 -11.76 -10.03
C CYS A 67 12.58 -11.94 -9.05
N LEU A 68 13.04 -10.85 -8.42
CA LEU A 68 14.21 -10.80 -7.56
C LEU A 68 13.83 -10.32 -6.16
N TYR A 69 14.16 -11.11 -5.17
CA TYR A 69 14.13 -10.66 -3.78
C TYR A 69 15.52 -10.18 -3.35
N TYR A 70 15.65 -8.88 -3.10
CA TYR A 70 16.89 -8.24 -2.63
C TYR A 70 16.89 -8.20 -1.12
N HIS A 71 17.76 -9.00 -0.48
CA HIS A 71 17.69 -9.22 0.96
C HIS A 71 18.99 -8.89 1.68
N GLU A 72 18.84 -8.50 2.93
CA GLU A 72 19.96 -8.39 3.86
C GLU A 72 20.64 -9.75 4.08
N PRO A 73 21.92 -9.76 4.46
CA PRO A 73 22.57 -10.99 4.90
C PRO A 73 21.80 -11.63 6.05
N VAL A 74 21.47 -12.90 5.90
CA VAL A 74 20.74 -13.63 6.95
C VAL A 74 21.56 -13.69 8.22
N SER A 75 21.06 -13.12 9.29
CA SER A 75 21.66 -13.15 10.60
C SER A 75 21.69 -14.58 11.19
N SER A 76 22.59 -14.83 12.13
CA SER A 76 22.69 -16.14 12.79
C SER A 76 21.62 -16.39 13.84
N ASP A 77 20.81 -15.38 14.20
CA ASP A 77 19.72 -15.54 15.15
C ASP A 77 18.53 -16.33 14.56
N LYS A 78 17.82 -17.06 15.41
CA LYS A 78 16.73 -17.95 15.00
C LYS A 78 15.51 -17.20 14.43
N VAL A 79 15.27 -15.97 14.85
CA VAL A 79 14.11 -15.18 14.43
C VAL A 79 14.32 -14.72 13.00
N SER A 80 15.46 -14.09 12.72
CA SER A 80 15.82 -13.63 11.36
C SER A 80 15.89 -14.79 10.37
N GLN A 81 16.43 -15.94 10.77
CA GLN A 81 16.43 -17.14 9.92
C GLN A 81 15.03 -17.63 9.60
N LYS A 82 14.12 -17.62 10.58
CA LYS A 82 12.74 -18.05 10.37
C LYS A 82 11.99 -17.08 9.46
N GLN A 83 12.18 -15.77 9.63
CA GLN A 83 11.57 -14.75 8.77
C GLN A 83 12.07 -14.88 7.32
N PHE A 84 13.36 -15.07 7.12
CA PHE A 84 13.92 -15.29 5.79
C PHE A 84 13.35 -16.56 5.15
N GLN A 85 13.26 -17.68 5.88
CA GLN A 85 12.67 -18.92 5.38
C GLN A 85 11.19 -18.76 4.99
N LEU A 86 10.41 -17.94 5.71
CA LEU A 86 9.02 -17.67 5.36
C LEU A 86 8.92 -16.92 4.03
N LYS A 87 9.76 -15.90 3.81
CA LYS A 87 9.81 -15.19 2.53
C LYS A 87 10.27 -16.11 1.38
N GLU A 88 11.25 -16.98 1.63
CA GLU A 88 11.70 -17.98 0.66
C GLU A 88 10.56 -18.93 0.28
N ILE A 89 9.77 -19.41 1.25
CA ILE A 89 8.62 -20.29 0.99
C ILE A 89 7.54 -19.56 0.18
N VAL A 90 7.24 -18.31 0.46
CA VAL A 90 6.30 -17.50 -0.34
C VAL A 90 6.76 -17.46 -1.79
N LEU A 91 8.03 -17.13 -2.04
CA LEU A 91 8.58 -17.08 -3.40
C LEU A 91 8.56 -18.45 -4.10
N GLU A 92 8.84 -19.53 -3.36
CA GLU A 92 8.77 -20.91 -3.89
C GLU A 92 7.32 -21.30 -4.26
N LEU A 93 6.32 -20.89 -3.48
CA LEU A 93 4.91 -21.09 -3.78
C LEU A 93 4.50 -20.33 -5.04
N VAL A 94 4.87 -19.07 -5.15
CA VAL A 94 4.63 -18.23 -6.35
C VAL A 94 5.30 -18.87 -7.57
N ALA A 95 6.57 -19.29 -7.44
CA ALA A 95 7.31 -19.95 -8.49
C ALA A 95 6.69 -21.30 -8.89
N GLN A 96 6.10 -22.02 -7.96
CA GLN A 96 5.38 -23.27 -8.23
C GLN A 96 4.09 -23.01 -9.01
N VAL A 97 3.30 -22.01 -8.61
CA VAL A 97 2.03 -21.63 -9.29
C VAL A 97 2.31 -21.13 -10.71
N LEU A 98 3.36 -20.32 -10.88
CA LEU A 98 3.74 -19.71 -12.15
C LEU A 98 4.80 -20.48 -12.95
N GLU A 99 5.07 -21.76 -12.61
CA GLU A 99 6.11 -22.59 -13.26
C GLU A 99 5.97 -22.63 -14.79
N HIS A 100 4.75 -22.48 -15.31
CA HIS A 100 4.44 -22.54 -16.74
C HIS A 100 4.50 -21.16 -17.46
N LYS A 101 4.81 -20.08 -16.73
CA LYS A 101 4.72 -18.69 -17.24
C LYS A 101 6.05 -18.07 -17.65
N ASN A 102 7.12 -18.82 -17.76
CA ASN A 102 8.46 -18.33 -18.17
C ASN A 102 9.02 -17.21 -17.29
N ILE A 103 8.68 -17.24 -15.99
CA ILE A 103 9.19 -16.30 -14.98
C ILE A 103 10.31 -16.99 -14.20
N GLY A 104 11.43 -16.29 -14.02
CA GLY A 104 12.52 -16.76 -13.16
C GLY A 104 12.42 -16.14 -11.78
N PHE A 105 12.68 -16.92 -10.74
CA PHE A 105 12.67 -16.45 -9.35
C PHE A 105 14.07 -16.54 -8.77
N VAL A 106 14.56 -15.44 -8.21
CA VAL A 106 15.92 -15.36 -7.70
C VAL A 106 15.99 -14.54 -6.41
N MET A 107 17.01 -14.82 -5.61
CA MET A 107 17.37 -14.04 -4.42
C MET A 107 18.75 -13.43 -4.58
N VAL A 108 18.90 -12.20 -4.11
CA VAL A 108 20.13 -11.41 -4.19
C VAL A 108 20.56 -10.98 -2.79
N ASP A 109 21.68 -11.50 -2.32
CA ASP A 109 22.29 -11.08 -1.05
C ASP A 109 23.00 -9.73 -1.24
N SER A 110 22.56 -8.72 -0.53
CA SER A 110 23.01 -7.33 -0.68
C SER A 110 24.51 -7.14 -0.48
N ARG A 111 25.11 -7.89 0.44
CA ARG A 111 26.57 -7.80 0.70
C ARG A 111 27.39 -8.59 -0.31
N LYS A 112 26.92 -9.79 -0.67
CA LYS A 112 27.67 -10.64 -1.61
C LYS A 112 27.66 -10.06 -3.01
N GLU A 113 26.51 -9.52 -3.44
CA GLU A 113 26.26 -9.08 -4.80
C GLU A 113 26.04 -7.55 -4.92
N ALA A 114 26.64 -6.75 -4.01
CA ALA A 114 26.51 -5.29 -3.94
C ALA A 114 26.79 -4.56 -5.29
N LYS A 115 27.72 -5.09 -6.09
CA LYS A 115 28.01 -4.51 -7.41
C LYS A 115 26.89 -4.76 -8.41
N LEU A 116 26.29 -5.93 -8.37
CA LEU A 116 25.14 -6.30 -9.20
C LEU A 116 23.94 -5.45 -8.82
N ALA A 117 23.61 -5.36 -7.53
CA ALA A 117 22.53 -4.56 -6.99
C ALA A 117 22.65 -3.09 -7.42
N LYS A 118 23.80 -2.47 -7.23
CA LYS A 118 24.04 -1.09 -7.65
C LYS A 118 23.86 -0.87 -9.17
N ARG A 119 24.27 -1.84 -9.99
CA ARG A 119 24.13 -1.75 -11.45
C ARG A 119 22.67 -1.86 -11.88
N LEU A 120 21.86 -2.60 -11.15
CA LEU A 120 20.44 -2.81 -11.41
C LEU A 120 19.54 -1.74 -10.77
N GLY A 121 20.12 -0.84 -9.99
CA GLY A 121 19.38 0.24 -9.32
C GLY A 121 18.66 -0.18 -8.05
N PHE A 122 19.00 -1.35 -7.46
CA PHE A 122 18.39 -1.79 -6.21
C PHE A 122 18.89 -0.92 -5.06
N SER A 123 17.97 -0.26 -4.38
CA SER A 123 18.25 0.71 -3.32
C SER A 123 17.82 0.20 -1.94
N GLU A 124 16.74 -0.55 -1.85
CA GLU A 124 16.12 -0.95 -0.60
C GLU A 124 16.27 -2.45 -0.33
N GLU A 125 16.92 -2.78 0.79
CA GLU A 125 17.04 -4.17 1.25
C GLU A 125 15.70 -4.64 1.83
N GLY A 126 15.26 -5.81 1.44
CA GLY A 126 13.96 -6.37 1.81
C GLY A 126 12.89 -6.21 0.72
N SER A 127 13.16 -5.42 -0.32
CA SER A 127 12.27 -5.20 -1.45
C SER A 127 12.34 -6.31 -2.50
N LEU A 128 11.30 -6.40 -3.28
CA LEU A 128 11.19 -7.30 -4.41
C LEU A 128 11.18 -6.48 -5.70
N TYR A 129 12.03 -6.84 -6.62
CA TYR A 129 12.16 -6.21 -7.93
C TYR A 129 11.80 -7.17 -9.05
N VAL A 130 11.19 -6.66 -10.13
CA VAL A 130 10.95 -7.43 -11.34
C VAL A 130 11.69 -6.79 -12.51
N LEU A 131 12.52 -7.57 -13.18
CA LEU A 131 13.17 -7.18 -14.42
C LEU A 131 12.31 -7.65 -15.60
N LYS A 132 11.82 -6.70 -16.40
CA LYS A 132 11.09 -6.92 -17.66
C LYS A 132 11.78 -6.13 -18.77
N GLY A 133 12.51 -6.83 -19.65
CA GLY A 133 13.34 -6.15 -20.65
C GLY A 133 14.41 -5.26 -19.99
N ASP A 134 14.38 -3.98 -20.34
CA ASP A 134 15.29 -2.97 -19.78
C ASP A 134 14.72 -2.24 -18.55
N ARG A 135 13.50 -2.62 -18.10
CA ARG A 135 12.81 -2.01 -16.96
C ARG A 135 13.08 -2.79 -15.69
N THR A 136 13.30 -2.04 -14.62
CA THR A 136 13.28 -2.55 -13.24
C THR A 136 12.03 -1.98 -12.57
N ILE A 137 11.15 -2.86 -12.12
CA ILE A 137 9.88 -2.52 -11.46
C ILE A 137 10.04 -2.96 -10.00
N GLU A 138 9.84 -2.06 -9.08
CA GLU A 138 9.78 -2.36 -7.65
C GLU A 138 8.37 -2.81 -7.30
N PHE A 139 8.26 -3.81 -6.44
CA PHE A 139 6.98 -4.27 -5.92
C PHE A 139 6.77 -3.65 -4.54
N ASP A 140 5.77 -2.81 -4.42
CA ASP A 140 5.43 -2.04 -3.21
C ASP A 140 4.17 -2.57 -2.51
N GLY A 141 3.75 -3.78 -2.86
CA GLY A 141 2.59 -4.44 -2.27
C GLY A 141 2.92 -5.35 -1.08
N GLU A 142 1.87 -5.98 -0.57
CA GLU A 142 2.00 -7.00 0.47
C GLU A 142 2.81 -8.20 -0.02
N PHE A 143 3.80 -8.63 0.77
CA PHE A 143 4.63 -9.79 0.45
C PHE A 143 3.87 -11.10 0.73
N ALA A 144 2.75 -11.31 0.01
CA ALA A 144 1.89 -12.47 0.07
C ALA A 144 1.88 -13.21 -1.28
N ALA A 145 1.63 -14.51 -1.25
CA ALA A 145 1.78 -15.34 -2.46
C ALA A 145 0.72 -15.02 -3.52
N ASP A 146 -0.52 -14.76 -3.13
CA ASP A 146 -1.63 -14.37 -3.98
C ASP A 146 -1.40 -13.02 -4.64
N VAL A 147 -1.06 -12.00 -3.85
CA VAL A 147 -0.74 -10.65 -4.33
C VAL A 147 0.41 -10.68 -5.35
N LEU A 148 1.48 -11.45 -5.04
CA LEU A 148 2.61 -11.60 -5.96
C LEU A 148 2.24 -12.34 -7.25
N VAL A 149 1.37 -13.34 -7.19
CA VAL A 149 0.90 -14.05 -8.38
C VAL A 149 0.11 -13.11 -9.28
N GLU A 150 -0.83 -12.34 -8.74
CA GLU A 150 -1.63 -11.37 -9.50
C GLU A 150 -0.76 -10.29 -10.12
N PHE A 151 0.12 -9.68 -9.34
CA PHE A 151 1.09 -8.70 -9.82
C PHE A 151 1.94 -9.21 -11.00
N LEU A 152 2.49 -10.42 -10.89
CA LEU A 152 3.31 -11.01 -11.93
C LEU A 152 2.50 -11.43 -13.16
N LEU A 153 1.24 -11.85 -12.98
CA LEU A 153 0.33 -12.14 -14.10
C LEU A 153 -0.01 -10.87 -14.87
N ASP A 154 -0.31 -9.78 -14.19
CA ASP A 154 -0.56 -8.49 -14.83
C ASP A 154 0.66 -7.98 -15.61
N LEU A 155 1.86 -8.22 -15.10
CA LEU A 155 3.11 -7.83 -15.80
C LEU A 155 3.40 -8.62 -17.07
N ILE A 156 2.92 -9.86 -17.22
CA ILE A 156 3.11 -10.67 -18.42
C ILE A 156 2.02 -10.49 -19.46
N GLU A 157 0.93 -9.84 -19.13
CA GLU A 157 -0.12 -9.49 -20.08
C GLU A 157 0.32 -8.37 -21.02
N ASP A 158 -0.39 -8.22 -22.14
CA ASP A 158 -0.15 -7.08 -23.02
C ASP A 158 -0.46 -5.78 -22.26
N PRO A 159 0.37 -4.73 -22.39
CA PRO A 159 0.17 -3.47 -21.67
C PRO A 159 -1.12 -2.74 -22.07
N VAL A 160 -1.73 -3.09 -23.19
CA VAL A 160 -2.98 -2.50 -23.69
C VAL A 160 -3.99 -3.60 -23.98
N GLU A 161 -5.12 -3.58 -23.27
CA GLU A 161 -6.24 -4.47 -23.52
C GLU A 161 -7.13 -3.93 -24.64
N ILE A 162 -7.57 -4.81 -25.57
CA ILE A 162 -8.37 -4.39 -26.71
C ILE A 162 -9.87 -4.58 -26.43
N VAL A 163 -10.64 -3.51 -26.58
CA VAL A 163 -12.09 -3.44 -26.32
C VAL A 163 -12.83 -3.19 -27.64
N ASN A 164 -13.32 -4.25 -28.28
CA ASN A 164 -13.96 -4.17 -29.61
C ASN A 164 -15.39 -4.65 -29.63
N ASN A 165 -15.95 -5.12 -28.51
CA ASN A 165 -17.33 -5.61 -28.45
C ASN A 165 -18.04 -5.18 -27.17
N LYS A 166 -19.36 -5.44 -27.12
CA LYS A 166 -20.21 -5.00 -26.03
C LYS A 166 -19.85 -5.61 -24.67
N LEU A 167 -19.36 -6.86 -24.63
CA LEU A 167 -19.02 -7.53 -23.38
C LEU A 167 -17.71 -6.93 -22.80
N GLU A 168 -16.75 -6.68 -23.66
CA GLU A 168 -15.49 -6.02 -23.29
C GLU A 168 -15.75 -4.59 -22.81
N VAL A 169 -16.66 -3.85 -23.47
CA VAL A 169 -17.08 -2.52 -22.98
C VAL A 169 -17.71 -2.62 -21.58
N GLN A 170 -18.57 -3.63 -21.35
CA GLN A 170 -19.17 -3.82 -20.03
C GLN A 170 -18.14 -4.20 -18.96
N ALA A 171 -17.12 -4.97 -19.31
CA ALA A 171 -16.01 -5.28 -18.41
C ALA A 171 -15.22 -4.01 -18.08
N PHE A 172 -14.87 -3.22 -19.10
CA PHE A 172 -14.22 -1.92 -18.93
C PHE A 172 -15.04 -0.95 -18.04
N GLU A 173 -16.35 -0.84 -18.28
CA GLU A 173 -17.24 0.03 -17.51
C GLU A 173 -17.34 -0.39 -16.03
N ARG A 174 -17.14 -1.68 -15.69
CA ARG A 174 -17.16 -2.20 -14.30
C ARG A 174 -15.91 -1.89 -13.48
N ILE A 175 -14.82 -1.52 -14.12
CA ILE A 175 -13.64 -1.07 -13.41
C ILE A 175 -13.90 0.36 -12.95
N GLU A 176 -14.41 0.53 -11.73
CA GLU A 176 -14.82 1.83 -11.19
C GLU A 176 -13.77 2.48 -10.31
N ASP A 177 -12.97 1.67 -9.62
CA ASP A 177 -12.09 2.07 -8.53
C ASP A 177 -10.61 2.20 -8.93
N GLN A 178 -10.30 2.26 -10.23
CA GLN A 178 -8.94 2.37 -10.78
C GLN A 178 -8.87 3.44 -11.83
N ILE A 179 -7.70 4.10 -11.90
CA ILE A 179 -7.35 4.90 -13.08
C ILE A 179 -7.26 3.97 -14.28
N LYS A 180 -7.93 4.34 -15.36
CA LYS A 180 -7.88 3.62 -16.62
C LYS A 180 -7.89 4.60 -17.79
N LEU A 181 -7.19 4.24 -18.87
CA LEU A 181 -7.19 5.01 -20.09
C LEU A 181 -7.82 4.22 -21.21
N LEU A 182 -8.55 4.89 -22.10
CA LEU A 182 -9.08 4.28 -23.32
C LEU A 182 -8.78 5.14 -24.54
N GLY A 183 -8.04 4.56 -25.49
CA GLY A 183 -7.72 5.19 -26.76
C GLY A 183 -8.54 4.64 -27.93
N PHE A 184 -8.90 5.50 -28.90
CA PHE A 184 -9.48 5.07 -30.17
C PHE A 184 -8.51 5.27 -31.30
N PHE A 185 -8.09 4.18 -31.95
CA PHE A 185 -7.08 4.19 -33.01
C PHE A 185 -7.58 3.50 -34.27
N LYS A 186 -6.86 3.71 -35.38
CA LYS A 186 -7.22 3.11 -36.66
C LYS A 186 -7.00 1.59 -36.68
N ASN A 187 -5.86 1.15 -36.17
CA ASN A 187 -5.39 -0.23 -36.02
C ASN A 187 -4.10 -0.26 -35.18
N GLU A 188 -3.59 -1.45 -34.91
CA GLU A 188 -2.35 -1.70 -34.17
C GLU A 188 -1.08 -1.18 -34.88
N ASP A 189 -1.09 -1.03 -36.20
CA ASP A 189 0.05 -0.49 -36.95
C ASP A 189 0.14 1.03 -36.88
N SER A 190 -0.85 1.70 -36.32
CA SER A 190 -0.88 3.17 -36.20
C SER A 190 0.25 3.64 -35.29
N GLU A 191 0.99 4.68 -35.74
CA GLU A 191 2.03 5.32 -34.91
C GLU A 191 1.47 5.83 -33.58
N TYR A 192 0.23 6.29 -33.55
CA TYR A 192 -0.44 6.77 -32.34
C TYR A 192 -0.81 5.64 -31.37
N TYR A 193 -1.18 4.46 -31.89
CA TYR A 193 -1.38 3.30 -31.04
C TYR A 193 -0.08 2.82 -30.43
N LYS A 194 1.02 2.81 -31.19
CA LYS A 194 2.33 2.41 -30.68
C LYS A 194 2.82 3.33 -29.57
N ALA A 195 2.71 4.66 -29.75
CA ALA A 195 3.04 5.63 -28.72
C ALA A 195 2.17 5.40 -27.44
N PHE A 196 0.89 5.09 -27.61
CA PHE A 196 -0.01 4.74 -26.50
C PHE A 196 0.39 3.43 -25.82
N GLN A 197 0.79 2.41 -26.58
CA GLN A 197 1.26 1.14 -26.04
C GLN A 197 2.61 1.30 -25.31
N GLU A 198 3.54 2.07 -25.87
CA GLU A 198 4.82 2.38 -25.22
C GLU A 198 4.59 3.16 -23.90
N ALA A 199 3.66 4.12 -23.89
CA ALA A 199 3.25 4.81 -22.67
C ALA A 199 2.63 3.85 -21.62
N ALA A 200 1.79 2.91 -22.04
CA ALA A 200 1.18 1.92 -21.15
C ALA A 200 2.23 1.05 -20.44
N GLU A 201 3.34 0.73 -21.10
CA GLU A 201 4.42 -0.03 -20.47
C GLU A 201 5.02 0.68 -19.24
N HIS A 202 5.00 2.01 -19.17
CA HIS A 202 5.50 2.76 -18.01
C HIS A 202 4.67 2.57 -16.75
N PHE A 203 3.36 2.32 -16.91
CA PHE A 203 2.40 2.28 -15.81
C PHE A 203 1.94 0.87 -15.46
N GLN A 204 2.33 -0.13 -16.26
CA GLN A 204 2.00 -1.53 -15.97
C GLN A 204 2.75 -2.01 -14.72
N PRO A 205 2.08 -2.68 -13.76
CA PRO A 205 0.70 -3.16 -13.84
C PRO A 205 -0.35 -2.23 -13.19
N TYR A 206 0.04 -1.08 -12.65
CA TYR A 206 -0.78 -0.27 -11.75
C TYR A 206 -1.90 0.52 -12.43
N ILE A 207 -1.68 0.97 -13.67
CA ILE A 207 -2.71 1.70 -14.44
C ILE A 207 -3.08 0.88 -15.68
N LYS A 208 -4.38 0.64 -15.87
CA LYS A 208 -4.90 -0.16 -16.97
C LYS A 208 -5.11 0.69 -18.23
N PHE A 209 -4.51 0.27 -19.34
CA PHE A 209 -4.67 0.91 -20.64
C PHE A 209 -5.51 0.04 -21.56
N PHE A 210 -6.50 0.65 -22.18
CA PHE A 210 -7.42 0.03 -23.11
C PHE A 210 -7.39 0.71 -24.46
N ALA A 211 -7.61 -0.03 -25.52
CA ALA A 211 -7.76 0.55 -26.85
C ALA A 211 -8.93 -0.06 -27.60
N THR A 212 -9.55 0.72 -28.48
CA THR A 212 -10.52 0.21 -29.42
C THR A 212 -10.16 0.60 -30.85
N PHE A 213 -10.46 -0.30 -31.78
CA PHE A 213 -10.40 -0.05 -33.23
C PHE A 213 -11.80 -0.03 -33.83
N ASP A 214 -12.82 -0.32 -33.04
CA ASP A 214 -14.23 -0.36 -33.46
C ASP A 214 -14.89 1.01 -33.33
N LYS A 215 -15.46 1.49 -34.45
CA LYS A 215 -16.13 2.79 -34.51
C LYS A 215 -17.43 2.83 -33.68
N GLY A 216 -18.09 1.68 -33.50
CA GLY A 216 -19.31 1.59 -32.73
C GLY A 216 -19.04 1.73 -31.24
N VAL A 217 -17.98 1.07 -30.76
CA VAL A 217 -17.47 1.21 -29.41
C VAL A 217 -17.01 2.63 -29.13
N ALA A 218 -16.18 3.19 -30.00
CA ALA A 218 -15.70 4.57 -29.89
C ALA A 218 -16.85 5.58 -29.84
N LYS A 219 -17.90 5.39 -30.67
CA LYS A 219 -19.08 6.24 -30.62
C LYS A 219 -19.87 6.11 -29.32
N LYS A 220 -20.00 4.89 -28.78
CA LYS A 220 -20.68 4.66 -27.49
C LYS A 220 -19.97 5.40 -26.36
N LEU A 221 -18.63 5.40 -26.38
CA LEU A 221 -17.77 6.01 -25.37
C LEU A 221 -17.35 7.44 -25.73
N SER A 222 -17.99 8.06 -26.72
CA SER A 222 -17.81 9.46 -27.14
C SER A 222 -16.39 9.84 -27.58
N LEU A 223 -15.57 8.85 -27.99
CA LEU A 223 -14.20 9.05 -28.44
C LEU A 223 -14.09 9.35 -29.93
N LYS A 224 -13.24 10.30 -30.27
CA LYS A 224 -12.85 10.62 -31.66
C LYS A 224 -11.53 9.92 -32.02
N MET A 225 -11.27 9.79 -33.32
CA MET A 225 -10.04 9.17 -33.82
C MET A 225 -8.78 9.81 -33.20
N ASN A 226 -7.89 8.96 -32.68
CA ASN A 226 -6.67 9.30 -31.97
C ASN A 226 -6.88 10.15 -30.71
N GLU A 227 -8.07 10.10 -30.12
CA GLU A 227 -8.31 10.59 -28.76
C GLU A 227 -8.06 9.50 -27.72
N VAL A 228 -7.54 9.93 -26.57
CA VAL A 228 -7.39 9.13 -25.37
C VAL A 228 -8.20 9.78 -24.26
N GLY A 229 -9.13 9.03 -23.70
CA GLY A 229 -9.86 9.38 -22.48
C GLY A 229 -9.13 8.84 -21.27
N PHE A 230 -8.94 9.70 -20.29
CA PHE A 230 -8.42 9.39 -18.95
C PHE A 230 -9.59 9.33 -18.00
N TYR A 231 -9.80 8.18 -17.36
CA TYR A 231 -10.88 7.93 -16.43
C TYR A 231 -10.30 7.88 -15.02
N GLU A 232 -10.67 8.85 -14.21
CA GLU A 232 -10.39 8.79 -12.78
C GLU A 232 -11.29 7.77 -12.09
N PRO A 233 -10.86 7.20 -10.95
CA PRO A 233 -11.70 6.34 -10.14
C PRO A 233 -13.02 7.02 -9.79
N PHE A 234 -14.12 6.28 -9.88
CA PHE A 234 -15.47 6.70 -9.49
C PHE A 234 -16.07 7.87 -10.28
N MET A 235 -15.42 8.33 -11.37
CA MET A 235 -15.93 9.38 -12.23
C MET A 235 -16.66 8.81 -13.43
N ASP A 236 -17.85 9.38 -13.76
CA ASP A 236 -18.70 8.92 -14.86
C ASP A 236 -18.16 9.30 -16.24
N GLU A 237 -17.53 10.48 -16.34
CA GLU A 237 -17.05 11.01 -17.61
C GLU A 237 -15.51 11.14 -17.61
N PRO A 238 -14.85 10.71 -18.71
CA PRO A 238 -13.40 10.85 -18.82
C PRO A 238 -12.98 12.27 -19.15
N SER A 239 -11.81 12.64 -18.65
CA SER A 239 -11.04 13.76 -19.17
C SER A 239 -10.34 13.35 -20.46
N VAL A 240 -10.48 14.13 -21.52
CA VAL A 240 -9.77 13.85 -22.78
C VAL A 240 -8.39 14.49 -22.71
N ILE A 241 -7.34 13.68 -22.90
CA ILE A 241 -5.97 14.20 -22.95
C ILE A 241 -5.87 15.27 -24.05
N PRO A 242 -5.36 16.48 -23.74
CA PRO A 242 -5.30 17.58 -24.69
C PRO A 242 -4.24 17.34 -25.78
N ASN A 243 -4.27 18.18 -26.83
CA ASN A 243 -3.21 18.31 -27.85
C ASN A 243 -2.91 17.08 -28.72
N LYS A 244 -3.91 16.23 -28.99
CA LYS A 244 -3.71 15.11 -29.94
C LYS A 244 -3.20 15.56 -31.32
N PRO A 245 -2.39 14.76 -32.01
CA PRO A 245 -1.93 13.41 -31.66
C PRO A 245 -0.81 13.46 -30.62
N TYR A 246 -0.74 12.44 -29.79
CA TYR A 246 0.19 12.38 -28.65
C TYR A 246 1.46 11.62 -29.01
N THR A 247 2.58 12.02 -28.41
CA THR A 247 3.77 11.18 -28.26
C THR A 247 3.67 10.32 -27.00
N GLU A 248 4.54 9.34 -26.85
CA GLU A 248 4.68 8.54 -25.62
C GLU A 248 4.87 9.45 -24.40
N GLU A 249 5.83 10.38 -24.51
CA GLU A 249 6.21 11.26 -23.41
C GLU A 249 5.06 12.16 -22.96
N GLU A 250 4.25 12.68 -23.89
CA GLU A 250 3.09 13.53 -23.57
C GLU A 250 2.01 12.76 -22.83
N ILE A 251 1.79 11.47 -23.15
CA ILE A 251 0.85 10.62 -22.42
C ILE A 251 1.40 10.29 -21.02
N VAL A 252 2.69 9.94 -20.94
CA VAL A 252 3.35 9.62 -19.67
C VAL A 252 3.34 10.82 -18.73
N GLU A 253 3.66 12.03 -19.23
CA GLU A 253 3.65 13.26 -18.44
C GLU A 253 2.23 13.56 -17.92
N PHE A 254 1.22 13.50 -18.79
CA PHE A 254 -0.17 13.71 -18.39
C PHE A 254 -0.62 12.75 -17.30
N VAL A 255 -0.35 11.45 -17.47
CA VAL A 255 -0.77 10.44 -16.48
C VAL A 255 -0.07 10.67 -15.12
N LYS A 256 1.23 11.00 -15.14
CA LYS A 256 1.96 11.31 -13.89
C LYS A 256 1.43 12.54 -13.16
N GLU A 257 0.98 13.55 -13.90
CA GLU A 257 0.37 14.74 -13.31
C GLU A 257 -1.02 14.47 -12.70
N HIS A 258 -1.72 13.42 -13.18
CA HIS A 258 -3.09 13.09 -12.79
C HIS A 258 -3.20 11.73 -12.06
N GLN A 259 -2.09 11.13 -11.65
CA GLN A 259 -2.12 9.80 -11.02
C GLN A 259 -2.63 9.82 -9.58
N ARG A 260 -2.84 11.00 -8.97
CA ARG A 260 -3.44 11.15 -7.64
C ARG A 260 -4.88 11.65 -7.78
N PRO A 261 -5.87 10.74 -7.83
CA PRO A 261 -7.27 11.12 -7.93
C PRO A 261 -7.83 11.66 -6.60
N THR A 262 -8.94 12.38 -6.69
CA THR A 262 -9.63 12.94 -5.52
C THR A 262 -10.15 11.87 -4.56
N LEU A 263 -10.55 10.71 -5.08
CA LEU A 263 -10.89 9.52 -4.28
C LEU A 263 -10.16 8.32 -4.85
N ARG A 264 -9.35 7.66 -4.03
CA ARG A 264 -8.59 6.47 -4.42
C ARG A 264 -8.74 5.35 -3.40
N ARG A 265 -8.76 4.11 -3.87
CA ARG A 265 -8.81 2.93 -3.02
C ARG A 265 -7.40 2.50 -2.63
N LEU A 266 -7.17 2.23 -1.35
CA LEU A 266 -5.99 1.49 -0.91
C LEU A 266 -6.14 0.03 -1.30
N ARG A 267 -5.12 -0.56 -1.90
CA ARG A 267 -5.10 -1.97 -2.30
C ARG A 267 -3.89 -2.68 -1.71
N PRO A 268 -3.99 -4.00 -1.46
CA PRO A 268 -2.86 -4.78 -0.99
C PRO A 268 -1.64 -4.74 -1.92
N GLU A 269 -1.85 -4.63 -3.23
CA GLU A 269 -0.80 -4.67 -4.25
C GLU A 269 0.03 -3.37 -4.36
N ASP A 270 -0.52 -2.22 -3.97
CA ASP A 270 0.13 -0.90 -4.08
C ASP A 270 0.09 -0.10 -2.76
N MET A 271 -0.20 -0.78 -1.64
CA MET A 271 -0.47 -0.11 -0.37
C MET A 271 0.67 0.77 0.14
N PHE A 272 1.91 0.37 -0.07
CA PHE A 272 3.06 1.14 0.42
C PHE A 272 3.32 2.37 -0.43
N GLU A 273 3.28 2.24 -1.77
CA GLU A 273 3.39 3.37 -2.69
C GLU A 273 2.27 4.39 -2.44
N THR A 274 1.02 3.90 -2.30
CA THR A 274 -0.13 4.75 -2.01
C THR A 274 0.00 5.48 -0.68
N TRP A 275 0.52 4.81 0.35
CA TRP A 275 0.73 5.41 1.66
C TRP A 275 1.91 6.39 1.70
N GLU A 276 2.96 6.17 0.90
CA GLU A 276 4.08 7.09 0.77
C GLU A 276 3.74 8.34 -0.06
N ASP A 277 2.64 8.29 -0.84
CA ASP A 277 2.14 9.41 -1.65
C ASP A 277 1.17 10.29 -0.85
N ASP A 278 1.64 10.85 0.26
CA ASP A 278 0.88 11.76 1.12
C ASP A 278 0.77 13.20 0.57
N LEU A 279 -0.14 13.98 1.13
CA LEU A 279 -0.27 15.42 0.89
C LEU A 279 0.11 16.19 2.16
N ASN A 280 1.25 16.85 2.13
CA ASN A 280 1.73 17.67 3.25
C ASN A 280 1.92 16.90 4.58
N GLY A 281 2.25 15.60 4.49
CA GLY A 281 2.49 14.74 5.65
C GLY A 281 1.22 14.10 6.23
N ILE A 282 0.07 14.26 5.56
CA ILE A 282 -1.20 13.70 6.03
C ILE A 282 -1.93 12.90 4.93
N HIS A 283 -2.78 11.98 5.37
CA HIS A 283 -3.84 11.38 4.57
C HIS A 283 -5.22 11.70 5.15
N ILE A 284 -6.18 12.02 4.28
CA ILE A 284 -7.59 11.92 4.62
C ILE A 284 -7.99 10.48 4.33
N VAL A 285 -8.31 9.71 5.38
CA VAL A 285 -8.58 8.28 5.31
C VAL A 285 -10.04 8.01 5.61
N ALA A 286 -10.71 7.26 4.73
CA ALA A 286 -12.08 6.82 4.94
C ALA A 286 -12.14 5.30 4.96
N PHE A 287 -12.66 4.71 6.03
CA PHE A 287 -12.97 3.29 6.12
C PHE A 287 -14.43 3.05 5.80
N ALA A 288 -14.70 2.19 4.85
CA ALA A 288 -16.03 1.78 4.47
C ALA A 288 -16.01 0.39 3.86
N GLU A 289 -16.68 -0.57 4.51
CA GLU A 289 -16.84 -1.93 4.02
C GLU A 289 -17.91 -1.95 2.91
N LYS A 290 -17.50 -2.21 1.67
CA LYS A 290 -18.41 -2.17 0.51
C LYS A 290 -19.50 -3.24 0.58
N SER A 291 -19.27 -4.32 1.31
CA SER A 291 -20.23 -5.42 1.49
C SER A 291 -21.32 -5.11 2.53
N ASP A 292 -21.08 -4.14 3.41
CA ASP A 292 -22.02 -3.64 4.41
C ASP A 292 -22.92 -2.53 3.84
N PRO A 293 -24.24 -2.49 4.17
CA PRO A 293 -25.15 -1.47 3.65
C PRO A 293 -24.73 -0.03 3.99
N ASP A 294 -24.30 0.23 5.23
CA ASP A 294 -23.91 1.56 5.70
C ASP A 294 -22.57 1.98 5.08
N GLY A 295 -21.63 1.02 4.99
CA GLY A 295 -20.36 1.21 4.29
C GLY A 295 -20.56 1.51 2.80
N TYR A 296 -21.48 0.82 2.14
CA TYR A 296 -21.82 1.10 0.75
C TYR A 296 -22.44 2.49 0.57
N GLU A 297 -23.38 2.89 1.44
CA GLU A 297 -24.01 4.22 1.38
C GLU A 297 -22.98 5.32 1.64
N PHE A 298 -22.08 5.12 2.61
CA PHE A 298 -21.00 6.05 2.88
C PHE A 298 -20.03 6.21 1.71
N LEU A 299 -19.69 5.11 1.02
CA LEU A 299 -18.89 5.15 -0.19
C LEU A 299 -19.57 5.96 -1.31
N GLU A 300 -20.89 5.88 -1.46
CA GLU A 300 -21.61 6.71 -2.43
C GLU A 300 -21.55 8.20 -2.07
N ILE A 301 -21.58 8.55 -0.77
CA ILE A 301 -21.37 9.94 -0.30
C ILE A 301 -19.95 10.40 -0.63
N LEU A 302 -18.92 9.58 -0.34
CA LEU A 302 -17.52 9.89 -0.69
C LEU A 302 -17.34 10.13 -2.19
N LYS A 303 -18.00 9.32 -3.04
CA LYS A 303 -17.97 9.51 -4.49
C LYS A 303 -18.59 10.84 -4.91
N GLN A 304 -19.69 11.24 -4.29
CA GLN A 304 -20.32 12.53 -4.56
C GLN A 304 -19.37 13.67 -4.20
N VAL A 305 -18.78 13.66 -2.99
CA VAL A 305 -17.81 14.66 -2.56
C VAL A 305 -16.62 14.74 -3.52
N ALA A 306 -16.10 13.59 -3.94
CA ALA A 306 -15.00 13.54 -4.90
C ALA A 306 -15.38 14.13 -6.27
N GLN A 307 -16.59 13.84 -6.77
CA GLN A 307 -17.09 14.36 -8.05
C GLN A 307 -17.25 15.88 -8.04
N ASP A 308 -17.69 16.44 -6.90
CA ASP A 308 -17.88 17.87 -6.75
C ASP A 308 -16.56 18.63 -6.55
N ASN A 309 -15.47 17.93 -6.22
CA ASN A 309 -14.16 18.50 -5.87
C ASN A 309 -12.99 18.07 -6.77
N THR A 310 -13.23 17.58 -7.98
CA THR A 310 -12.16 17.10 -8.90
C THR A 310 -11.12 18.15 -9.28
N ASP A 311 -11.48 19.43 -9.24
CA ASP A 311 -10.58 20.54 -9.55
C ASP A 311 -9.68 20.95 -8.37
N ASN A 312 -9.82 20.31 -7.19
CA ASN A 312 -9.02 20.62 -6.01
C ASN A 312 -7.77 19.74 -5.93
N PRO A 313 -6.56 20.25 -6.26
CA PRO A 313 -5.34 19.47 -6.26
C PRO A 313 -4.85 19.10 -4.84
N ASP A 314 -5.37 19.78 -3.80
CA ASP A 314 -5.01 19.54 -2.41
C ASP A 314 -5.90 18.49 -1.74
N LEU A 315 -6.90 17.96 -2.45
CA LEU A 315 -7.80 16.93 -1.93
C LEU A 315 -7.52 15.56 -2.57
N SER A 316 -7.18 14.61 -1.73
CA SER A 316 -7.14 13.20 -2.08
C SER A 316 -7.60 12.38 -0.87
N ILE A 317 -8.75 11.72 -1.02
CA ILE A 317 -9.32 10.85 0.01
C ILE A 317 -8.87 9.42 -0.28
N LEU A 318 -8.30 8.77 0.72
CA LEU A 318 -7.88 7.37 0.66
C LEU A 318 -8.99 6.49 1.25
N TRP A 319 -9.74 5.82 0.39
CA TRP A 319 -10.74 4.85 0.83
C TRP A 319 -10.10 3.49 1.09
N ILE A 320 -10.37 2.94 2.25
CA ILE A 320 -9.93 1.61 2.69
C ILE A 320 -11.15 0.74 2.94
N ASP A 321 -11.24 -0.37 2.22
CA ASP A 321 -12.20 -1.43 2.51
C ASP A 321 -11.58 -2.38 3.55
N PRO A 322 -12.13 -2.50 4.78
CA PRO A 322 -11.58 -3.41 5.79
C PRO A 322 -11.52 -4.88 5.34
N ASP A 323 -12.42 -5.30 4.43
CA ASP A 323 -12.44 -6.66 3.88
C ASP A 323 -11.17 -7.00 3.09
N ASP A 324 -10.52 -6.01 2.48
CA ASP A 324 -9.25 -6.22 1.75
C ASP A 324 -8.07 -6.46 2.71
N PHE A 325 -8.19 -6.04 3.99
CA PHE A 325 -7.10 -6.03 4.96
C PHE A 325 -7.49 -6.66 6.31
N PRO A 326 -8.04 -7.87 6.34
CA PRO A 326 -8.57 -8.46 7.57
C PRO A 326 -7.54 -8.59 8.70
N LEU A 327 -6.25 -8.59 8.37
CA LEU A 327 -5.16 -8.66 9.34
C LEU A 327 -4.82 -7.31 9.98
N LEU A 328 -5.16 -6.21 9.33
CA LEU A 328 -4.86 -4.86 9.80
C LEU A 328 -6.01 -4.24 10.59
N VAL A 329 -7.23 -4.74 10.47
CA VAL A 329 -8.41 -4.21 11.16
C VAL A 329 -8.15 -4.01 12.66
N ALA A 330 -7.79 -5.06 13.38
CA ALA A 330 -7.53 -4.97 14.82
C ALA A 330 -6.35 -4.06 15.19
N TYR A 331 -5.40 -3.88 14.29
CA TYR A 331 -4.29 -2.94 14.46
C TYR A 331 -4.76 -1.50 14.30
N TRP A 332 -5.53 -1.20 13.25
CA TRP A 332 -6.09 0.13 12.98
C TRP A 332 -7.05 0.57 14.08
N GLU A 333 -7.99 -0.29 14.49
CA GLU A 333 -8.91 0.00 15.61
C GLU A 333 -8.17 0.37 16.89
N LYS A 334 -7.09 -0.35 17.18
CA LYS A 334 -6.29 -0.07 18.36
C LYS A 334 -5.46 1.21 18.22
N THR A 335 -4.85 1.43 17.05
CA THR A 335 -3.94 2.55 16.78
C THR A 335 -4.73 3.85 16.72
N PHE A 336 -5.82 3.85 15.98
CA PHE A 336 -6.63 5.04 15.74
C PHE A 336 -7.77 5.22 16.77
N LYS A 337 -7.97 4.24 17.66
CA LYS A 337 -9.05 4.21 18.68
C LYS A 337 -10.45 4.37 18.06
N ILE A 338 -10.69 3.74 16.93
CA ILE A 338 -11.95 3.75 16.17
C ILE A 338 -12.57 2.36 16.11
N ASP A 339 -13.86 2.30 15.75
CA ASP A 339 -14.61 1.07 15.50
C ASP A 339 -14.84 0.90 14.00
N LEU A 340 -14.23 -0.09 13.39
CA LEU A 340 -14.33 -0.36 11.94
C LEU A 340 -15.55 -1.19 11.55
N PHE A 341 -16.42 -1.56 12.50
CA PHE A 341 -17.78 -2.05 12.20
C PHE A 341 -18.71 -0.97 11.67
N LYS A 342 -18.25 0.27 11.65
CA LYS A 342 -18.96 1.44 11.14
C LYS A 342 -18.08 2.20 10.16
N PRO A 343 -18.67 2.93 9.20
CA PRO A 343 -17.92 3.89 8.40
C PRO A 343 -17.20 4.92 9.27
N GLN A 344 -15.98 5.24 8.90
CA GLN A 344 -15.14 6.23 9.58
C GLN A 344 -14.45 7.12 8.55
N ILE A 345 -14.24 8.39 8.89
CA ILE A 345 -13.35 9.27 8.14
C ILE A 345 -12.52 10.09 9.10
N GLY A 346 -11.24 10.24 8.81
CA GLY A 346 -10.30 10.96 9.64
C GLY A 346 -9.12 11.50 8.85
N VAL A 347 -8.34 12.34 9.50
CA VAL A 347 -7.03 12.77 9.04
C VAL A 347 -5.96 12.05 9.84
N VAL A 348 -4.95 11.52 9.16
CA VAL A 348 -3.87 10.72 9.74
C VAL A 348 -2.54 11.35 9.35
N ASN A 349 -1.69 11.64 10.33
CA ASN A 349 -0.31 12.05 10.11
C ASN A 349 0.53 10.81 9.76
N VAL A 350 1.23 10.83 8.63
CA VAL A 350 1.99 9.67 8.13
C VAL A 350 3.25 9.39 8.93
N THR A 351 3.74 10.35 9.75
CA THR A 351 5.01 10.23 10.47
C THR A 351 4.86 9.45 11.77
N ASP A 352 3.81 9.74 12.55
CA ASP A 352 3.59 9.22 13.90
C ASP A 352 2.27 8.45 14.07
N ALA A 353 1.40 8.52 13.05
CA ALA A 353 0.05 7.95 13.03
C ALA A 353 -0.93 8.65 14.00
N ASP A 354 -0.62 9.87 14.43
CA ASP A 354 -1.59 10.70 15.13
C ASP A 354 -2.77 10.99 14.20
N SER A 355 -3.98 10.98 14.74
CA SER A 355 -5.18 11.03 13.90
C SER A 355 -6.34 11.67 14.61
N ILE A 356 -7.15 12.41 13.83
CA ILE A 356 -8.43 12.98 14.27
C ILE A 356 -9.52 12.43 13.37
N TRP A 357 -10.59 11.95 14.00
CA TRP A 357 -11.72 11.32 13.33
C TRP A 357 -12.97 12.17 13.44
N MET A 358 -13.73 12.25 12.34
CA MET A 358 -15.04 12.89 12.35
C MET A 358 -15.99 12.12 13.26
N GLU A 359 -16.68 12.82 14.18
CA GLU A 359 -17.73 12.19 14.99
C GLU A 359 -18.95 11.93 14.11
N ILE A 360 -19.24 10.64 13.88
CA ILE A 360 -20.45 10.18 13.20
C ILE A 360 -21.42 9.71 14.30
N PRO A 361 -22.60 10.35 14.44
CA PRO A 361 -23.56 10.01 15.49
C PRO A 361 -24.04 8.56 15.42
N ASP A 362 -24.33 7.97 16.59
CA ASP A 362 -24.78 6.56 16.71
C ASP A 362 -26.23 6.32 16.23
N ASP A 363 -26.93 7.34 15.74
CA ASP A 363 -28.37 7.33 15.44
C ASP A 363 -28.70 6.97 13.97
N ASP A 364 -27.97 6.06 13.36
CA ASP A 364 -28.18 5.54 11.99
C ASP A 364 -28.07 6.58 10.84
N ASP A 365 -27.68 7.81 11.12
CA ASP A 365 -27.55 8.85 10.11
C ASP A 365 -26.07 9.06 9.73
N LEU A 366 -25.70 8.64 8.53
CA LEU A 366 -24.41 8.97 7.94
C LEU A 366 -24.31 10.48 7.66
N PRO A 367 -23.09 11.07 7.66
CA PRO A 367 -22.94 12.46 7.30
C PRO A 367 -23.41 12.72 5.87
N THR A 368 -24.04 13.84 5.64
CA THR A 368 -24.36 14.30 4.29
C THR A 368 -23.09 14.70 3.54
N ALA A 369 -23.16 14.77 2.20
CA ALA A 369 -22.02 15.25 1.41
C ALA A 369 -21.58 16.67 1.82
N GLU A 370 -22.52 17.58 2.14
CA GLU A 370 -22.24 18.94 2.58
C GLU A 370 -21.51 18.97 3.95
N GLU A 371 -21.94 18.15 4.92
CA GLU A 371 -21.25 18.05 6.23
C GLU A 371 -19.86 17.47 6.09
N LEU A 372 -19.67 16.52 5.17
CA LEU A 372 -18.38 15.91 4.90
C LEU A 372 -17.43 16.90 4.20
N GLU A 373 -17.94 17.68 3.24
CA GLU A 373 -17.18 18.75 2.57
C GLU A 373 -16.74 19.83 3.55
N ASP A 374 -17.64 20.28 4.45
CA ASP A 374 -17.31 21.25 5.49
C ASP A 374 -16.21 20.75 6.42
N TRP A 375 -16.28 19.47 6.84
CA TRP A 375 -15.26 18.87 7.68
C TRP A 375 -13.91 18.76 6.94
N ILE A 376 -13.92 18.36 5.67
CA ILE A 376 -12.71 18.29 4.82
C ILE A 376 -12.09 19.68 4.64
N GLU A 377 -12.91 20.74 4.42
CA GLU A 377 -12.42 22.10 4.32
C GLU A 377 -11.72 22.55 5.61
N ASP A 378 -12.26 22.16 6.77
CA ASP A 378 -11.66 22.46 8.07
C ASP A 378 -10.31 21.73 8.25
N VAL A 379 -10.17 20.49 7.77
CA VAL A 379 -8.88 19.76 7.71
C VAL A 379 -7.90 20.48 6.78
N LEU A 380 -8.30 20.74 5.53
CA LEU A 380 -7.41 21.36 4.52
C LEU A 380 -6.99 22.79 4.90
N SER A 381 -7.84 23.52 5.64
CA SER A 381 -7.52 24.85 6.16
C SER A 381 -6.65 24.84 7.43
N GLY A 382 -6.39 23.64 8.01
CA GLY A 382 -5.61 23.47 9.24
C GLY A 382 -6.36 23.85 10.52
N LYS A 383 -7.68 24.01 10.48
CA LYS A 383 -8.50 24.18 11.69
C LYS A 383 -8.60 22.86 12.47
N ILE A 384 -8.62 21.75 11.73
CA ILE A 384 -8.50 20.40 12.28
C ILE A 384 -7.10 19.92 11.89
N ASN A 385 -6.23 19.70 12.87
CA ASN A 385 -4.87 19.24 12.66
C ASN A 385 -4.43 18.35 13.82
N THR A 386 -3.58 17.38 13.54
CA THR A 386 -3.13 16.36 14.50
C THR A 386 -2.13 16.88 15.55
N GLU A 387 -1.72 18.15 15.47
CA GLU A 387 -0.75 18.75 16.40
C GLU A 387 -1.41 19.39 17.63
N ASP A 388 -2.73 19.63 17.60
CA ASP A 388 -3.45 20.37 18.65
C ASP A 388 -3.95 19.51 19.82
N ASP A 389 -3.88 18.16 19.72
CA ASP A 389 -4.41 17.24 20.75
C ASP A 389 -3.53 17.14 22.01
N ASP A 390 -2.29 17.67 21.99
CA ASP A 390 -1.37 17.64 23.14
C ASP A 390 -1.69 18.68 24.23
N ASN A 391 -2.73 19.53 24.06
CA ASN A 391 -3.02 20.63 24.99
C ASN A 391 -4.32 20.50 25.82
N GLU A 392 -5.11 19.46 25.66
CA GLU A 392 -6.38 19.32 26.40
C GLU A 392 -6.31 18.53 27.72
N ASP A 393 -5.18 17.91 28.08
CA ASP A 393 -5.06 17.11 29.33
C ASP A 393 -4.36 17.86 30.48
N GLU A 394 -4.09 19.16 30.43
CA GLU A 394 -3.37 19.89 31.49
C GLU A 394 -4.19 20.95 32.26
N ASP A 395 -5.49 21.01 32.21
CA ASP A 395 -6.25 21.97 33.03
C ASP A 395 -7.52 21.39 33.66
N ASP A 396 -7.40 20.52 34.66
CA ASP A 396 -8.37 20.45 35.77
C ASP A 396 -7.76 19.79 37.04
N ASP A 397 -6.82 20.46 37.67
CA ASP A 397 -6.53 20.28 39.11
C ASP A 397 -6.74 21.62 39.84
N GLY A 398 -7.99 22.01 39.88
CA GLY A 398 -8.49 23.15 40.69
C GLY A 398 -8.42 22.81 42.17
N GLY A 399 -7.44 23.38 42.81
CA GLY A 399 -7.22 23.26 44.24
C GLY A 399 -8.45 23.58 45.09
N ASP A 400 -8.66 22.76 46.06
CA ASP A 400 -9.33 23.14 47.33
C ASP A 400 -8.33 22.95 48.46
N ASN A 401 -7.86 24.14 48.94
CA ASN A 401 -7.27 24.30 50.23
C ASN A 401 -8.37 24.12 51.30
N ASP A 402 -8.25 23.19 52.19
CA ASP A 402 -8.74 23.33 53.52
C ASP A 402 -7.67 22.91 54.51
N ASP A 403 -7.25 23.95 55.24
CA ASP A 403 -6.48 23.86 56.50
C ASP A 403 -7.22 22.97 57.47
N ASP A 404 -6.52 22.12 58.17
CA ASP A 404 -6.72 21.96 59.64
C ASP A 404 -5.49 21.29 60.26
N ASP A 405 -4.97 22.05 61.23
CA ASP A 405 -3.98 21.68 62.22
C ASP A 405 -4.37 20.41 63.01
N ASP A 406 -3.41 19.61 63.42
CA ASP A 406 -3.12 19.35 64.83
C ASP A 406 -2.05 18.29 65.00
N ASP A 407 -1.11 18.75 65.78
CA ASP A 407 -0.13 18.16 66.71
C ASP A 407 -0.21 16.65 67.05
N ASP A 408 0.91 16.10 67.17
CA ASP A 408 1.56 15.50 68.37
C ASP A 408 2.40 14.25 68.10
N ASP A 409 3.66 14.46 68.38
CA ASP A 409 4.59 13.73 69.22
C ASP A 409 4.85 12.21 69.11
N ASP A 410 6.10 12.02 69.18
CA ASP A 410 6.89 10.98 69.95
C ASP A 410 7.35 9.71 69.22
N ASP A 411 8.64 9.78 69.09
CA ASP A 411 9.70 8.94 69.69
C ASP A 411 9.92 7.48 69.21
N ASP A 412 11.14 7.34 68.98
CA ASP A 412 12.09 6.33 69.48
C ASP A 412 12.50 5.18 68.55
N ASN A 413 13.65 5.34 68.06
CA ASN A 413 14.91 4.63 68.46
C ASN A 413 15.13 3.17 68.02
N SER A 414 16.35 3.04 67.61
CA SER A 414 17.28 1.92 67.73
C SER A 414 17.34 0.98 66.53
N ASP A 415 18.39 1.06 65.88
CA ASP A 415 19.73 0.50 66.00
C ASP A 415 19.88 -0.98 65.60
N GLU A 416 20.96 -1.11 64.92
CA GLU A 416 21.99 -2.18 64.94
C GLU A 416 21.70 -3.38 64.03
N ASP A 417 22.55 -3.54 63.17
CA ASP A 417 23.91 -4.07 63.04
C ASP A 417 23.98 -5.41 62.28
N ASN A 418 24.94 -5.42 61.41
CA ASN A 418 25.95 -6.46 61.16
C ASN A 418 25.43 -7.84 60.71
N ASP A 419 26.06 -8.55 59.92
CA ASP A 419 27.48 -8.75 59.57
C ASP A 419 27.56 -9.78 58.44
N ASP A 420 28.51 -9.57 57.64
CA ASP A 420 29.57 -10.44 57.12
C ASP A 420 29.34 -11.93 56.84
N SER A 421 29.89 -12.25 55.78
CA SER A 421 30.95 -13.23 55.46
C SER A 421 30.56 -14.15 54.31
N ASP A 422 31.29 -14.05 53.29
CA ASP A 422 32.52 -14.73 52.84
C ASP A 422 32.39 -16.26 52.66
N ASP A 423 32.97 -16.60 51.64
CA ASP A 423 33.85 -17.73 51.27
C ASP A 423 33.22 -18.75 50.29
N ASP A 424 33.80 -18.73 49.17
CA ASP A 424 34.91 -19.54 48.62
C ASP A 424 34.53 -20.94 48.09
N ASP A 425 35.07 -21.14 46.95
CA ASP A 425 35.83 -22.27 46.44
C ASP A 425 35.15 -23.40 45.68
N ASP A 426 35.61 -23.45 44.49
CA ASP A 426 36.34 -24.54 43.82
C ASP A 426 35.60 -25.71 43.17
N ASP A 427 36.02 -25.82 41.94
CA ASP A 427 36.56 -26.96 41.19
C ASP A 427 35.67 -28.05 40.58
N ASP A 428 36.04 -28.22 39.33
CA ASP A 428 36.24 -29.48 38.56
C ASP A 428 35.02 -30.29 38.03
N GLU A 429 34.83 -30.29 36.77
CA GLU A 429 35.19 -31.24 35.69
C GLU A 429 34.57 -30.86 34.36
#